data_ad360b2043350bb587cbafcc9b2ffd45
#
_entry.id   ad360b2043350bb587cbafcc9b2ffd45
#
_cell.length_a   1.000
_cell.length_b   1.000
_cell.length_c   1.000
_cell.angle_alpha   90.00
_cell.angle_beta   90.00
_cell.angle_gamma   90.00
#
_symmetry.space_group_name_H-M   'P 1'
#
loop_
_entity.id
_entity.type
_entity.pdbx_description
1 polymer ?
#
loop_
_entity_poly.entity_id
_entity_poly.type
_entity_poly.pdbx_seq_one_letter_code
_entity_poly.pdbx_strand_id
1 'polypeptide(L)'
;MRIAAAMLVLVLLPVAQAQQHLPPERMFCEPESHPHDAVAAAPYSHRVMYEDEHVRVLEIRLPPGASEPIHIHALPSVIHGETGGAGAKFVYTEYRMENGKFVEVASNEVTPTGGVRAVWSPPEGPHAITNVGAVGVRFTRVEIKPESCAAR
;
A
#
# COMPACT_ATOMS: atom_id res chain seq x y z
N MET A 1 70.22 7.77 5.02
CA MET A 1 69.11 7.39 4.11
C MET A 1 67.77 7.47 4.91
N ARG A 2 66.96 8.49 4.62
CA ARG A 2 65.65 8.65 5.28
C ARG A 2 64.59 8.18 4.29
N ILE A 3 63.87 7.12 4.62
CA ILE A 3 62.77 6.58 3.83
C ILE A 3 61.51 7.34 4.26
N ALA A 4 60.94 8.17 3.37
CA ALA A 4 59.67 8.81 3.59
C ALA A 4 58.55 7.85 3.22
N ALA A 5 57.75 7.47 4.21
CA ALA A 5 56.56 6.67 3.98
C ALA A 5 55.44 7.60 3.51
N ALA A 6 54.99 7.45 2.28
CA ALA A 6 53.83 8.13 1.73
C ALA A 6 52.55 7.44 2.25
N MET A 7 51.80 8.14 3.05
CA MET A 7 50.49 7.68 3.55
C MET A 7 49.41 7.97 2.49
N LEU A 8 48.90 6.91 1.85
CA LEU A 8 47.81 7.02 0.89
C LEU A 8 46.49 7.18 1.64
N VAL A 9 45.94 8.39 1.63
CA VAL A 9 44.61 8.68 2.19
C VAL A 9 43.56 8.27 1.17
N LEU A 10 42.87 7.17 1.41
CA LEU A 10 41.75 6.71 0.62
C LEU A 10 40.50 7.53 1.00
N VAL A 11 40.16 8.53 0.18
CA VAL A 11 38.92 9.30 0.36
C VAL A 11 37.74 8.45 -0.13
N LEU A 12 37.01 7.86 0.80
CA LEU A 12 35.73 7.23 0.52
C LEU A 12 34.68 8.33 0.28
N LEU A 13 34.35 8.58 -0.97
CA LEU A 13 33.21 9.42 -1.34
C LEU A 13 31.93 8.69 -0.93
N PRO A 14 30.99 9.36 -0.23
CA PRO A 14 29.69 8.76 0.03
C PRO A 14 28.97 8.54 -1.31
N VAL A 15 28.63 7.29 -1.61
CA VAL A 15 27.71 6.96 -2.71
C VAL A 15 26.36 7.51 -2.26
N ALA A 16 25.99 8.68 -2.76
CA ALA A 16 24.62 9.16 -2.65
C ALA A 16 23.74 8.12 -3.36
N GLN A 17 23.02 7.32 -2.61
CA GLN A 17 21.92 6.51 -3.12
C GLN A 17 20.89 7.50 -3.65
N ALA A 18 20.92 7.77 -4.93
CA ALA A 18 19.85 8.44 -5.64
C ALA A 18 18.61 7.56 -5.39
N GLN A 19 17.69 8.00 -4.54
CA GLN A 19 16.35 7.46 -4.49
C GLN A 19 15.79 7.61 -5.90
N GLN A 20 15.76 6.49 -6.62
CA GLN A 20 15.17 6.44 -7.94
C GLN A 20 13.68 6.74 -7.73
N HIS A 21 13.31 7.99 -7.96
CA HIS A 21 11.91 8.36 -8.12
C HIS A 21 11.44 7.64 -9.38
N LEU A 22 10.72 6.55 -9.19
CA LEU A 22 10.10 5.85 -10.31
C LEU A 22 9.21 6.86 -11.05
N PRO A 23 9.25 6.89 -12.38
CA PRO A 23 8.36 7.78 -13.13
C PRO A 23 6.91 7.45 -12.73
N PRO A 24 6.05 8.49 -12.56
CA PRO A 24 4.66 8.31 -12.10
C PRO A 24 3.88 7.25 -12.88
N GLU A 25 4.12 7.14 -14.17
CA GLU A 25 3.49 6.13 -15.03
C GLU A 25 3.79 4.68 -14.61
N ARG A 26 4.98 4.41 -14.09
CA ARG A 26 5.33 3.06 -13.66
C ARG A 26 4.55 2.64 -12.41
N MET A 27 4.29 3.56 -11.50
CA MET A 27 3.51 3.32 -10.29
C MET A 27 2.07 2.89 -10.62
N PHE A 28 1.51 3.34 -11.74
CA PHE A 28 0.14 2.98 -12.14
C PHE A 28 0.06 1.67 -12.92
N CYS A 29 1.10 1.31 -13.66
CA CYS A 29 1.10 0.07 -14.45
C CYS A 29 1.69 -1.13 -13.69
N GLU A 30 2.63 -0.87 -12.80
CA GLU A 30 3.29 -1.84 -11.93
C GLU A 30 3.24 -1.33 -10.47
N PRO A 31 2.04 -1.29 -9.84
CA PRO A 31 1.85 -0.64 -8.53
C PRO A 31 2.77 -1.21 -7.45
N GLU A 32 3.01 -2.51 -7.45
CA GLU A 32 3.90 -3.21 -6.52
C GLU A 32 5.37 -2.77 -6.61
N SER A 33 5.75 -2.03 -7.64
CA SER A 33 7.08 -1.40 -7.73
C SER A 33 7.26 -0.26 -6.73
N HIS A 34 6.16 0.26 -6.16
CA HIS A 34 6.19 1.28 -5.12
C HIS A 34 6.27 0.63 -3.73
N PRO A 35 7.23 1.00 -2.85
CA PRO A 35 7.47 0.32 -1.57
C PRO A 35 6.30 0.42 -0.58
N HIS A 36 5.38 1.36 -0.79
CA HIS A 36 4.17 1.51 0.02
C HIS A 36 2.90 1.04 -0.71
N ASP A 37 3.00 0.43 -1.88
CA ASP A 37 1.85 -0.26 -2.49
C ASP A 37 1.32 -1.34 -1.53
N ALA A 38 0.01 -1.54 -1.51
CA ALA A 38 -0.65 -2.45 -0.59
C ALA A 38 -0.09 -3.88 -0.65
N VAL A 39 0.21 -4.40 -1.86
CA VAL A 39 0.78 -5.75 -2.01
C VAL A 39 2.22 -5.81 -1.52
N ALA A 40 3.02 -4.75 -1.76
CA ALA A 40 4.40 -4.68 -1.30
C ALA A 40 4.53 -4.47 0.21
N ALA A 41 3.71 -3.57 0.78
CA ALA A 41 3.77 -3.18 2.18
C ALA A 41 3.01 -4.13 3.12
N ALA A 42 1.88 -4.69 2.66
CA ALA A 42 0.98 -5.51 3.47
C ALA A 42 0.64 -6.87 2.81
N PRO A 43 1.65 -7.69 2.43
CA PRO A 43 1.45 -8.90 1.61
C PRO A 43 0.64 -10.00 2.30
N TYR A 44 0.49 -9.99 3.63
CA TYR A 44 -0.32 -10.99 4.32
C TYR A 44 -1.80 -10.67 4.30
N SER A 45 -2.18 -9.42 4.10
CA SER A 45 -3.57 -9.00 4.00
C SER A 45 -4.01 -8.77 2.56
N HIS A 46 -3.09 -8.45 1.66
CA HIS A 46 -3.36 -8.14 0.25
C HIS A 46 -2.78 -9.21 -0.67
N ARG A 47 -3.66 -9.98 -1.30
CA ARG A 47 -3.29 -11.02 -2.24
C ARG A 47 -3.79 -10.69 -3.64
N VAL A 48 -2.90 -10.67 -4.63
CA VAL A 48 -3.28 -10.55 -6.03
C VAL A 48 -4.01 -11.83 -6.45
N MET A 49 -5.25 -11.68 -6.92
CA MET A 49 -6.10 -12.75 -7.44
C MET A 49 -6.03 -12.84 -8.96
N TYR A 50 -5.91 -11.70 -9.59
CA TYR A 50 -5.79 -11.54 -11.03
C TYR A 50 -5.14 -10.20 -11.34
N GLU A 51 -4.36 -10.12 -12.39
CA GLU A 51 -3.77 -8.89 -12.88
C GLU A 51 -3.50 -8.99 -14.39
N ASP A 52 -3.81 -7.91 -15.10
CA ASP A 52 -3.45 -7.70 -16.50
C ASP A 52 -3.14 -6.20 -16.75
N GLU A 53 -3.11 -5.78 -18.00
CA GLU A 53 -2.86 -4.40 -18.39
C GLU A 53 -4.02 -3.43 -18.06
N HIS A 54 -5.21 -3.94 -17.73
CA HIS A 54 -6.40 -3.13 -17.46
C HIS A 54 -6.76 -3.05 -16.00
N VAL A 55 -6.57 -4.15 -15.25
CA VAL A 55 -7.00 -4.24 -13.85
C VAL A 55 -6.03 -5.04 -13.00
N ARG A 56 -6.05 -4.75 -11.68
CA ARG A 56 -5.50 -5.61 -10.65
C ARG A 56 -6.61 -5.94 -9.65
N VAL A 57 -6.88 -7.23 -9.44
CA VAL A 57 -7.89 -7.72 -8.48
C VAL A 57 -7.19 -8.22 -7.24
N LEU A 58 -7.50 -7.60 -6.11
CA LEU A 58 -6.95 -7.94 -4.80
C LEU A 58 -8.03 -8.59 -3.92
N GLU A 59 -7.65 -9.63 -3.22
CA GLU A 59 -8.36 -10.09 -2.03
C GLU A 59 -7.68 -9.49 -0.79
N ILE A 60 -8.47 -8.86 0.06
CA ILE A 60 -8.02 -8.29 1.33
C ILE A 60 -8.65 -9.08 2.46
N ARG A 61 -7.83 -9.58 3.39
CA ARG A 61 -8.29 -10.36 4.56
C ARG A 61 -7.63 -9.88 5.83
N LEU A 62 -8.43 -9.51 6.81
CA LEU A 62 -7.97 -9.18 8.15
C LEU A 62 -8.69 -10.06 9.19
N PRO A 63 -7.99 -11.02 9.81
CA PRO A 63 -8.50 -11.73 10.98
C PRO A 63 -8.80 -10.80 12.17
N PRO A 64 -9.61 -11.21 13.14
CA PRO A 64 -9.82 -10.44 14.37
C PRO A 64 -8.49 -10.08 15.05
N GLY A 65 -8.34 -8.81 15.44
CA GLY A 65 -7.14 -8.28 16.09
C GLY A 65 -5.95 -7.99 15.15
N ALA A 66 -6.04 -8.32 13.87
CA ALA A 66 -4.97 -8.02 12.92
C ALA A 66 -4.95 -6.55 12.53
N SER A 67 -3.74 -6.00 12.34
CA SER A 67 -3.48 -4.67 11.79
C SER A 67 -2.60 -4.77 10.55
N GLU A 68 -2.87 -3.93 9.58
CA GLU A 68 -2.04 -3.78 8.39
C GLU A 68 -0.91 -2.78 8.62
N PRO A 69 0.25 -2.98 7.98
CA PRO A 69 1.23 -1.90 7.81
C PRO A 69 0.63 -0.73 7.01
N ILE A 70 1.18 0.47 7.20
CA ILE A 70 0.76 1.65 6.41
C ILE A 70 1.09 1.41 4.94
N HIS A 71 0.08 1.55 4.08
CA HIS A 71 0.17 1.33 2.65
C HIS A 71 -0.68 2.33 1.86
N ILE A 72 -0.59 2.29 0.54
CA ILE A 72 -1.36 3.11 -0.39
C ILE A 72 -2.04 2.23 -1.44
N HIS A 73 -3.13 2.73 -2.02
CA HIS A 73 -3.69 2.25 -3.28
C HIS A 73 -3.61 3.37 -4.30
N ALA A 74 -2.62 3.32 -5.17
CA ALA A 74 -2.37 4.37 -6.15
C ALA A 74 -3.43 4.45 -7.26
N LEU A 75 -4.23 3.38 -7.43
CA LEU A 75 -5.22 3.25 -8.50
C LEU A 75 -6.64 3.47 -7.97
N PRO A 76 -7.52 4.11 -8.76
CA PRO A 76 -8.95 4.12 -8.47
C PRO A 76 -9.49 2.69 -8.52
N SER A 77 -10.52 2.41 -7.74
CA SER A 77 -10.99 1.03 -7.59
C SER A 77 -12.48 0.91 -7.31
N VAL A 78 -13.00 -0.29 -7.52
CA VAL A 78 -14.27 -0.74 -6.99
C VAL A 78 -13.99 -1.72 -5.87
N ILE A 79 -14.51 -1.45 -4.68
CA ILE A 79 -14.37 -2.28 -3.50
C ILE A 79 -15.69 -3.00 -3.23
N HIS A 80 -15.63 -4.32 -3.11
CA HIS A 80 -16.75 -5.16 -2.75
C HIS A 80 -16.50 -5.81 -1.39
N GLY A 81 -17.29 -5.44 -0.39
CA GLY A 81 -17.25 -6.06 0.93
C GLY A 81 -17.97 -7.41 0.92
N GLU A 82 -17.29 -8.47 1.34
CA GLU A 82 -17.86 -9.81 1.43
C GLU A 82 -18.30 -10.16 2.84
N THR A 83 -17.76 -9.50 3.83
CA THR A 83 -18.08 -9.67 5.24
C THR A 83 -18.65 -8.39 5.81
N GLY A 84 -19.87 -8.46 6.18
CA GLY A 84 -20.57 -7.48 6.99
C GLY A 84 -21.53 -8.23 7.89
N GLY A 85 -21.97 -7.61 8.96
CA GLY A 85 -22.92 -8.19 9.90
C GLY A 85 -22.44 -8.13 11.34
N ALA A 86 -23.14 -8.83 12.23
CA ALA A 86 -22.87 -8.76 13.65
C ALA A 86 -21.41 -9.14 13.98
N GLY A 87 -20.70 -8.20 14.60
CA GLY A 87 -19.30 -8.39 15.04
C GLY A 87 -18.22 -7.94 14.07
N ALA A 88 -18.56 -7.55 12.83
CA ALA A 88 -17.58 -6.94 11.93
C ALA A 88 -17.33 -5.47 12.33
N LYS A 89 -16.07 -5.11 12.56
CA LYS A 89 -15.68 -3.78 12.99
C LYS A 89 -14.20 -3.56 12.69
N PHE A 90 -13.84 -2.42 12.12
CA PHE A 90 -12.45 -2.07 11.93
C PHE A 90 -12.21 -0.58 12.16
N VAL A 91 -10.98 -0.23 12.47
CA VAL A 91 -10.50 1.14 12.54
C VAL A 91 -9.72 1.41 11.26
N TYR A 92 -10.13 2.45 10.54
CA TYR A 92 -9.43 3.00 9.39
C TYR A 92 -8.66 4.23 9.83
N THR A 93 -7.32 4.19 9.70
CA THR A 93 -6.43 5.27 10.10
C THR A 93 -5.73 5.84 8.88
N GLU A 94 -5.85 7.14 8.70
CA GLU A 94 -5.22 7.91 7.62
C GLU A 94 -3.92 8.55 8.11
N TYR A 95 -2.94 8.61 7.22
CA TYR A 95 -1.64 9.22 7.49
C TYR A 95 -1.28 10.19 6.37
N ARG A 96 -0.36 11.11 6.70
CA ARG A 96 0.35 11.91 5.70
C ARG A 96 1.85 11.75 5.89
N MET A 97 2.62 12.00 4.83
CA MET A 97 4.07 11.99 4.90
C MET A 97 4.58 13.37 5.31
N GLU A 98 5.29 13.44 6.44
CA GLU A 98 5.96 14.65 6.93
C GLU A 98 7.42 14.33 7.24
N ASN A 99 8.35 15.05 6.60
CA ASN A 99 9.79 14.88 6.83
C ASN A 99 10.25 13.41 6.78
N GLY A 100 9.70 12.62 5.83
CA GLY A 100 10.03 11.20 5.66
C GLY A 100 9.41 10.27 6.69
N LYS A 101 8.42 10.72 7.47
CA LYS A 101 7.70 9.91 8.46
C LYS A 101 6.20 10.00 8.23
N PHE A 102 5.50 8.90 8.49
CA PHE A 102 4.05 8.89 8.53
C PHE A 102 3.55 9.53 9.83
N VAL A 103 2.64 10.49 9.70
CA VAL A 103 1.96 11.15 10.80
C VAL A 103 0.47 10.89 10.65
N GLU A 104 -0.16 10.38 11.69
CA GLU A 104 -1.60 10.15 11.74
C GLU A 104 -2.37 11.48 11.61
N VAL A 105 -3.40 11.49 10.76
CA VAL A 105 -4.26 12.67 10.53
C VAL A 105 -5.71 12.42 10.89
N ALA A 106 -6.17 11.18 10.78
CA ALA A 106 -7.53 10.80 11.17
C ALA A 106 -7.58 9.32 11.53
N SER A 107 -8.51 8.95 12.41
CA SER A 107 -8.80 7.56 12.76
C SER A 107 -10.29 7.41 13.01
N ASN A 108 -10.93 6.49 12.26
CA ASN A 108 -12.36 6.31 12.29
C ASN A 108 -12.73 4.84 12.46
N GLU A 109 -13.64 4.56 13.38
CA GLU A 109 -14.23 3.23 13.52
C GLU A 109 -15.31 3.02 12.47
N VAL A 110 -15.23 1.90 11.75
CA VAL A 110 -16.17 1.51 10.71
C VAL A 110 -16.83 0.20 11.09
N THR A 111 -18.15 0.19 11.08
CA THR A 111 -18.95 -1.03 11.23
C THR A 111 -19.62 -1.32 9.89
N PRO A 112 -19.19 -2.37 9.18
CA PRO A 112 -19.84 -2.76 7.92
C PRO A 112 -21.30 -3.14 8.17
N THR A 113 -22.20 -2.53 7.43
CA THR A 113 -23.67 -2.70 7.64
C THR A 113 -24.24 -3.99 7.09
N GLY A 114 -23.43 -4.91 6.59
CA GLY A 114 -23.88 -6.15 5.95
C GLY A 114 -24.53 -5.93 4.59
N GLY A 115 -24.55 -6.97 3.80
CA GLY A 115 -25.05 -6.92 2.43
C GLY A 115 -23.93 -6.66 1.41
N VAL A 116 -24.16 -7.20 0.22
CA VAL A 116 -23.25 -7.06 -0.92
C VAL A 116 -23.37 -5.65 -1.46
N ARG A 117 -22.33 -4.86 -1.25
CA ARG A 117 -22.23 -3.52 -1.83
C ARG A 117 -20.91 -3.36 -2.53
N ALA A 118 -20.97 -2.87 -3.76
CA ALA A 118 -19.81 -2.35 -4.46
C ALA A 118 -19.77 -0.84 -4.29
N VAL A 119 -18.62 -0.30 -3.90
CA VAL A 119 -18.41 1.13 -3.74
C VAL A 119 -17.20 1.58 -4.55
N TRP A 120 -17.32 2.74 -5.15
CA TRP A 120 -16.19 3.39 -5.80
C TRP A 120 -15.26 3.99 -4.76
N SER A 121 -13.95 3.78 -4.92
CA SER A 121 -12.91 4.43 -4.15
C SER A 121 -11.94 5.15 -5.10
N PRO A 122 -11.70 6.45 -4.91
CA PRO A 122 -10.59 7.11 -5.58
C PRO A 122 -9.25 6.50 -5.11
N PRO A 123 -8.10 6.88 -5.71
CA PRO A 123 -6.80 6.53 -5.15
C PRO A 123 -6.72 6.90 -3.66
N GLU A 124 -6.20 6.00 -2.85
CA GLU A 124 -6.09 6.19 -1.40
C GLU A 124 -4.64 6.42 -1.00
N GLY A 125 -4.41 7.53 -0.28
CA GLY A 125 -3.13 7.86 0.32
C GLY A 125 -2.74 6.92 1.46
N PRO A 126 -1.66 7.22 2.20
CA PRO A 126 -1.18 6.36 3.27
C PRO A 126 -2.26 6.11 4.33
N HIS A 127 -2.58 4.84 4.54
CA HIS A 127 -3.56 4.40 5.54
C HIS A 127 -3.22 3.01 6.08
N ALA A 128 -3.91 2.63 7.14
CA ALA A 128 -3.86 1.29 7.71
C ALA A 128 -5.25 0.91 8.25
N ILE A 129 -5.56 -0.38 8.23
CA ILE A 129 -6.78 -0.94 8.84
C ILE A 129 -6.40 -1.85 10.00
N THR A 130 -7.11 -1.71 11.12
CA THR A 130 -7.04 -2.63 12.25
C THR A 130 -8.41 -3.26 12.46
N ASN A 131 -8.50 -4.57 12.37
CA ASN A 131 -9.74 -5.28 12.69
C ASN A 131 -9.92 -5.36 14.22
N VAL A 132 -10.82 -4.55 14.75
CA VAL A 132 -11.19 -4.51 16.17
C VAL A 132 -12.48 -5.29 16.46
N GLY A 133 -13.04 -5.96 15.46
CA GLY A 133 -14.24 -6.78 15.56
C GLY A 133 -13.96 -8.21 16.01
N ALA A 134 -15.04 -8.94 16.26
CA ALA A 134 -15.01 -10.34 16.68
C ALA A 134 -14.89 -11.32 15.49
N VAL A 135 -15.11 -10.85 14.27
CA VAL A 135 -15.07 -11.67 13.05
C VAL A 135 -14.05 -11.10 12.06
N GLY A 136 -13.53 -11.96 11.19
CA GLY A 136 -12.63 -11.51 10.11
C GLY A 136 -13.36 -10.63 9.12
N VAL A 137 -12.68 -9.62 8.58
CA VAL A 137 -13.17 -8.82 7.45
C VAL A 137 -12.52 -9.30 6.16
N ARG A 138 -13.29 -9.25 5.07
CA ARG A 138 -12.85 -9.63 3.74
C ARG A 138 -13.43 -8.69 2.71
N PHE A 139 -12.57 -8.25 1.80
CA PHE A 139 -12.93 -7.38 0.68
C PHE A 139 -12.33 -7.94 -0.60
N THR A 140 -13.03 -7.72 -1.71
CA THR A 140 -12.44 -7.78 -3.05
C THR A 140 -12.30 -6.36 -3.57
N ARG A 141 -11.11 -6.00 -4.02
CA ARG A 141 -10.81 -4.70 -4.60
C ARG A 141 -10.37 -4.87 -6.05
N VAL A 142 -11.06 -4.21 -6.96
CA VAL A 142 -10.71 -4.16 -8.38
C VAL A 142 -10.11 -2.80 -8.65
N GLU A 143 -8.81 -2.74 -8.78
CA GLU A 143 -8.05 -1.54 -9.14
C GLU A 143 -8.03 -1.40 -10.66
N ILE A 144 -8.26 -0.19 -11.15
CA ILE A 144 -8.40 0.11 -12.56
C ILE A 144 -7.14 0.83 -13.04
N LYS A 145 -6.40 0.20 -13.92
CA LYS A 145 -5.19 0.75 -14.53
C LYS A 145 -5.56 1.75 -15.63
N PRO A 146 -4.75 2.80 -15.85
CA PRO A 146 -4.97 3.71 -16.97
C PRO A 146 -4.73 3.00 -18.32
N GLU A 147 -5.41 3.45 -19.36
CA GLU A 147 -5.29 2.89 -20.71
C GLU A 147 -3.85 2.90 -21.25
N SER A 148 -3.01 3.84 -20.79
CA SER A 148 -1.60 3.87 -21.16
C SER A 148 -0.81 2.62 -20.75
N CYS A 149 -1.33 1.79 -19.83
CA CYS A 149 -0.70 0.53 -19.44
C CYS A 149 -0.91 -0.57 -20.49
N ALA A 150 -2.05 -0.57 -21.18
CA ALA A 150 -2.35 -1.53 -22.25
C ALA A 150 -1.62 -1.25 -23.57
N ALA A 151 -1.02 -0.06 -23.70
CA ALA A 151 -0.32 0.37 -24.92
C ALA A 151 1.19 0.03 -24.94
N ARG A 152 1.68 -0.78 -24.03
CA ARG A 152 3.10 -1.13 -23.89
C ARG A 152 3.47 -2.49 -24.47
#